data_a0a8913dd851f78f9f4ac8d6eb0712ee
#
_entry.id   a0a8913dd851f78f9f4ac8d6eb0712ee
#
_cell.length_a   1.000
_cell.length_b   1.000
_cell.length_c   1.000
_cell.angle_alpha   90.00
_cell.angle_beta   90.00
_cell.angle_gamma   90.00
#
_symmetry.space_group_name_H-M   'P 1'
#
loop_
_entity.id
_entity.type
_entity.pdbx_description
1 polymer ?
#
loop_
_entity_poly.entity_id
_entity_poly.type
_entity_poly.pdbx_seq_one_letter_code
_entity_poly.pdbx_strand_id
1 'polypeptide(L)'
;MDKHFFSKINLDIISDTKELYIGYSGGPDSTALLHYLNSNLDIKLTAVHINHGISDRSKNWEKHCSDFCKQNKINIICESIKIEKNKSIESEARRLRIETFKNIVPTSAHLVLAHHLGDRVETLLYRLFRGTGIKGLSTFSDQAKLGTLKIIRPFIKIEKSEILNYLNEYNLSLIHI
;
A
#
# COMPACT_ATOMS: atom_id res chain seq x y z
N MET A 1 -12.05 -18.87 -9.46
CA MET A 1 -11.26 -18.48 -8.29
C MET A 1 -9.85 -19.02 -8.46
N ASP A 2 -8.89 -18.18 -8.77
CA ASP A 2 -7.52 -18.61 -9.06
C ASP A 2 -6.82 -18.99 -7.73
N LYS A 3 -6.85 -20.29 -7.40
CA LYS A 3 -6.20 -20.84 -6.19
C LYS A 3 -4.70 -20.51 -6.13
N HIS A 4 -4.08 -20.23 -7.27
CA HIS A 4 -2.67 -19.92 -7.38
C HIS A 4 -2.33 -18.52 -6.85
N PHE A 5 -3.18 -17.51 -7.12
CA PHE A 5 -3.02 -16.15 -6.57
C PHE A 5 -3.00 -16.17 -5.04
N PHE A 6 -3.96 -16.88 -4.43
CA PHE A 6 -4.10 -16.94 -2.98
C PHE A 6 -2.94 -17.69 -2.28
N SER A 7 -2.36 -18.71 -2.93
CA SER A 7 -1.28 -19.50 -2.34
C SER A 7 0.05 -18.73 -2.17
N LYS A 8 0.23 -17.64 -2.93
CA LYS A 8 1.43 -16.79 -2.85
C LYS A 8 1.36 -15.75 -1.75
N ILE A 9 0.15 -15.46 -1.24
CA ILE A 9 -0.08 -14.44 -0.23
C ILE A 9 0.09 -15.06 1.15
N ASN A 10 1.13 -14.64 1.86
CA ASN A 10 1.36 -15.09 3.22
C ASN A 10 0.56 -14.22 4.20
N LEU A 11 -0.58 -14.73 4.69
CA LEU A 11 -1.41 -14.07 5.70
C LEU A 11 -0.96 -14.37 7.14
N ASP A 12 -0.10 -15.36 7.37
CA ASP A 12 0.41 -15.70 8.70
C ASP A 12 1.18 -14.54 9.34
N ILE A 13 1.76 -13.68 8.49
CA ILE A 13 2.48 -12.47 8.92
C ILE A 13 1.56 -11.41 9.54
N ILE A 14 0.24 -11.60 9.49
CA ILE A 14 -0.79 -10.67 9.99
C ILE A 14 -1.46 -11.20 11.26
N SER A 15 -1.19 -12.45 11.64
CA SER A 15 -1.92 -13.19 12.70
C SER A 15 -1.79 -12.60 14.10
N ASP A 16 -0.81 -11.74 14.37
CA ASP A 16 -0.52 -11.16 15.68
C ASP A 16 -1.21 -9.81 15.97
N THR A 17 -2.11 -9.35 15.07
CA THR A 17 -2.82 -8.08 15.25
C THR A 17 -4.33 -8.24 15.02
N LYS A 18 -5.11 -7.40 15.70
CA LYS A 18 -6.57 -7.32 15.54
C LYS A 18 -7.01 -6.17 14.64
N GLU A 19 -6.09 -5.35 14.18
CA GLU A 19 -6.37 -4.18 13.36
C GLU A 19 -5.25 -3.95 12.33
N LEU A 20 -5.64 -3.66 11.09
CA LEU A 20 -4.75 -3.34 9.99
C LEU A 20 -5.05 -1.95 9.43
N TYR A 21 -4.00 -1.20 9.16
CA TYR A 21 -4.05 0.06 8.43
C TYR A 21 -3.47 -0.17 7.04
N ILE A 22 -4.25 0.10 6.00
CA ILE A 22 -3.86 -0.16 4.62
C ILE A 22 -3.54 1.16 3.92
N GLY A 23 -2.29 1.31 3.45
CA GLY A 23 -1.92 2.45 2.60
C GLY A 23 -2.68 2.37 1.28
N TYR A 24 -3.71 3.20 1.13
CA TYR A 24 -4.66 3.17 0.03
C TYR A 24 -4.49 4.38 -0.88
N SER A 25 -3.90 4.18 -2.06
CA SER A 25 -3.71 5.23 -3.06
C SER A 25 -4.89 5.38 -4.03
N GLY A 26 -5.82 4.43 -4.08
CA GLY A 26 -6.86 4.33 -5.10
C GLY A 26 -6.39 3.75 -6.43
N GLY A 27 -5.10 3.44 -6.55
CA GLY A 27 -4.55 2.73 -7.71
C GLY A 27 -4.82 1.21 -7.67
N PRO A 28 -4.54 0.50 -8.79
CA PRO A 28 -4.87 -0.91 -8.95
C PRO A 28 -4.36 -1.79 -7.81
N ASP A 29 -3.08 -1.68 -7.45
CA ASP A 29 -2.46 -2.56 -6.47
C ASP A 29 -3.08 -2.40 -5.09
N SER A 30 -3.27 -1.16 -4.64
CA SER A 30 -3.86 -0.87 -3.34
C SER A 30 -5.35 -1.20 -3.26
N THR A 31 -6.07 -1.08 -4.39
CA THR A 31 -7.48 -1.47 -4.49
C THR A 31 -7.64 -2.99 -4.42
N ALA A 32 -6.81 -3.74 -5.17
CA ALA A 32 -6.80 -5.19 -5.10
C ALA A 32 -6.45 -5.69 -3.69
N LEU A 33 -5.43 -5.10 -3.06
CA LEU A 33 -5.03 -5.47 -1.71
C LEU A 33 -6.15 -5.21 -0.69
N LEU A 34 -6.75 -4.02 -0.72
CA LEU A 34 -7.81 -3.63 0.20
C LEU A 34 -9.03 -4.54 0.06
N HIS A 35 -9.46 -4.79 -1.18
CA HIS A 35 -10.57 -5.70 -1.47
C HIS A 35 -10.25 -7.13 -1.03
N TYR A 36 -9.05 -7.62 -1.34
CA TYR A 36 -8.62 -8.97 -0.96
C TYR A 36 -8.64 -9.18 0.55
N LEU A 37 -8.05 -8.26 1.32
CA LEU A 37 -8.02 -8.36 2.78
C LEU A 37 -9.42 -8.27 3.38
N ASN A 38 -10.27 -7.37 2.87
CA ASN A 38 -11.65 -7.22 3.34
C ASN A 38 -12.53 -8.46 3.08
N SER A 39 -12.24 -9.19 1.99
CA SER A 39 -13.01 -10.38 1.62
C SER A 39 -12.55 -11.66 2.31
N ASN A 40 -11.31 -11.69 2.83
CA ASN A 40 -10.69 -12.93 3.33
C ASN A 40 -10.31 -12.90 4.82
N LEU A 41 -10.38 -11.73 5.47
CA LEU A 41 -10.03 -11.57 6.88
C LEU A 41 -11.21 -11.03 7.67
N ASP A 42 -11.48 -11.65 8.80
CA ASP A 42 -12.40 -11.11 9.82
C ASP A 42 -11.59 -10.29 10.83
N ILE A 43 -11.10 -9.14 10.36
CA ILE A 43 -10.27 -8.23 11.15
C ILE A 43 -10.65 -6.79 10.82
N LYS A 44 -10.50 -5.88 11.78
CA LYS A 44 -10.77 -4.46 11.56
C LYS A 44 -9.77 -3.86 10.57
N LEU A 45 -10.29 -3.36 9.43
CA LEU A 45 -9.50 -2.68 8.40
C LEU A 45 -9.76 -1.17 8.42
N THR A 46 -8.69 -0.40 8.31
CA THR A 46 -8.74 1.05 8.13
C THR A 46 -7.86 1.44 6.95
N ALA A 47 -8.47 1.94 5.88
CA ALA A 47 -7.75 2.50 4.73
C ALA A 47 -7.16 3.87 5.13
N VAL A 48 -5.92 4.15 4.72
CA VAL A 48 -5.27 5.45 4.90
C VAL A 48 -4.90 6.01 3.53
N HIS A 49 -5.63 7.03 3.11
CA HIS A 49 -5.36 7.77 1.88
C HIS A 49 -4.60 9.04 2.21
N ILE A 50 -3.43 9.23 1.56
CA ILE A 50 -2.60 10.43 1.73
C ILE A 50 -2.64 11.24 0.45
N ASN A 51 -3.27 12.40 0.53
CA ASN A 51 -3.40 13.34 -0.57
C ASN A 51 -2.18 14.28 -0.59
N HIS A 52 -1.41 14.22 -1.67
CA HIS A 52 -0.19 15.02 -1.83
C HIS A 52 -0.47 16.47 -2.30
N GLY A 53 -1.70 16.83 -2.62
CA GLY A 53 -2.09 18.18 -3.03
C GLY A 53 -1.44 18.70 -4.33
N ILE A 54 -0.81 17.80 -5.13
CA ILE A 54 -0.02 18.19 -6.31
C ILE A 54 -0.90 18.48 -7.53
N SER A 55 -2.12 17.95 -7.57
CA SER A 55 -3.02 18.02 -8.72
C SER A 55 -4.40 18.53 -8.34
N ASP A 56 -5.02 19.34 -9.21
CA ASP A 56 -6.43 19.76 -9.07
C ASP A 56 -7.40 18.56 -9.05
N ARG A 57 -6.97 17.41 -9.56
CA ARG A 57 -7.73 16.17 -9.54
C ARG A 57 -7.65 15.42 -8.19
N SER A 58 -6.81 15.87 -7.25
CA SER A 58 -6.58 15.20 -5.98
C SER A 58 -7.85 15.04 -5.14
N LYS A 59 -8.78 16.03 -5.19
CA LYS A 59 -10.09 15.97 -4.52
C LYS A 59 -11.01 14.90 -5.12
N ASN A 60 -11.00 14.74 -6.44
CA ASN A 60 -11.79 13.71 -7.12
C ASN A 60 -11.27 12.31 -6.78
N TRP A 61 -9.96 12.20 -6.63
CA TRP A 61 -9.29 10.97 -6.24
C TRP A 61 -9.63 10.55 -4.81
N GLU A 62 -9.56 11.49 -3.87
CA GLU A 62 -9.95 11.28 -2.47
C GLU A 62 -11.42 10.87 -2.36
N LYS A 63 -12.30 11.52 -3.12
CA LYS A 63 -13.72 11.15 -3.20
C LYS A 63 -13.89 9.71 -3.68
N HIS A 64 -13.20 9.29 -4.75
CA HIS A 64 -13.26 7.93 -5.24
C HIS A 64 -12.81 6.92 -4.19
N CYS A 65 -11.70 7.19 -3.50
CA CYS A 65 -11.21 6.33 -2.41
C CYS A 65 -12.26 6.20 -1.30
N SER A 66 -12.90 7.31 -0.94
CA SER A 66 -13.95 7.36 0.08
C SER A 66 -15.20 6.59 -0.36
N ASP A 67 -15.63 6.75 -1.60
CA ASP A 67 -16.80 6.06 -2.16
C ASP A 67 -16.55 4.54 -2.21
N PHE A 68 -15.38 4.10 -2.64
CA PHE A 68 -15.00 2.69 -2.64
C PHE A 68 -15.02 2.09 -1.22
N CYS A 69 -14.41 2.77 -0.27
CA CYS A 69 -14.41 2.31 1.13
C CYS A 69 -15.80 2.23 1.72
N LYS A 70 -16.66 3.23 1.44
CA LYS A 70 -18.05 3.25 1.88
C LYS A 70 -18.86 2.08 1.32
N GLN A 71 -18.72 1.79 0.02
CA GLN A 71 -19.39 0.65 -0.64
C GLN A 71 -18.98 -0.69 -0.03
N ASN A 72 -17.72 -0.81 0.38
CA ASN A 72 -17.17 -2.04 0.96
C ASN A 72 -17.21 -2.07 2.51
N LYS A 73 -17.85 -1.08 3.16
CA LYS A 73 -17.96 -0.96 4.62
C LYS A 73 -16.60 -0.91 5.34
N ILE A 74 -15.59 -0.30 4.71
CA ILE A 74 -14.23 -0.13 5.23
C ILE A 74 -14.09 1.28 5.80
N ASN A 75 -13.48 1.42 6.98
CA ASN A 75 -13.11 2.73 7.51
C ASN A 75 -12.00 3.37 6.66
N ILE A 76 -12.09 4.69 6.44
CA ILE A 76 -11.05 5.44 5.73
C ILE A 76 -10.64 6.68 6.50
N ILE A 77 -9.34 6.94 6.52
CA ILE A 77 -8.73 8.19 6.99
C ILE A 77 -8.09 8.84 5.78
N CYS A 78 -8.47 10.10 5.51
CA CYS A 78 -7.88 10.91 4.44
C CYS A 78 -7.04 12.02 5.08
N GLU A 79 -5.75 12.05 4.76
CA GLU A 79 -4.81 13.07 5.24
C GLU A 79 -4.19 13.82 4.07
N SER A 80 -4.07 15.14 4.22
CA SER A 80 -3.45 15.99 3.21
C SER A 80 -2.06 16.42 3.65
N ILE A 81 -1.07 16.22 2.80
CA ILE A 81 0.30 16.68 3.04
C ILE A 81 0.66 17.80 2.06
N LYS A 82 1.38 18.82 2.57
CA LYS A 82 1.89 19.91 1.74
C LYS A 82 3.38 19.68 1.48
N ILE A 83 3.74 19.60 0.21
CA ILE A 83 5.14 19.44 -0.22
C ILE A 83 5.73 20.84 -0.50
N GLU A 84 6.84 21.17 0.14
CA GLU A 84 7.57 22.41 -0.12
C GLU A 84 8.29 22.34 -1.46
N LYS A 85 8.14 23.40 -2.30
CA LYS A 85 8.67 23.43 -3.67
C LYS A 85 10.21 23.42 -3.79
N ASN A 86 10.93 23.59 -2.69
CA ASN A 86 12.40 23.78 -2.68
C ASN A 86 13.20 22.49 -2.47
N LYS A 87 12.55 21.32 -2.43
CA LYS A 87 13.19 20.01 -2.23
C LYS A 87 12.84 19.06 -3.37
N SER A 88 13.59 17.97 -3.49
CA SER A 88 13.18 16.87 -4.37
C SER A 88 11.78 16.40 -3.96
N ILE A 89 10.80 16.66 -4.82
CA ILE A 89 9.36 16.39 -4.57
C ILE A 89 9.14 14.95 -4.13
N GLU A 90 9.82 14.01 -4.80
CA GLU A 90 9.67 12.57 -4.53
C GLU A 90 10.18 12.18 -3.15
N SER A 91 11.38 12.64 -2.78
CA SER A 91 11.98 12.30 -1.47
C SER A 91 11.21 12.92 -0.32
N GLU A 92 10.72 14.14 -0.49
CA GLU A 92 9.93 14.84 0.52
C GLU A 92 8.53 14.23 0.65
N ALA A 93 7.86 13.89 -0.46
CA ALA A 93 6.60 13.17 -0.46
C ALA A 93 6.72 11.83 0.27
N ARG A 94 7.81 11.09 0.02
CA ARG A 94 8.09 9.82 0.70
C ARG A 94 8.29 10.02 2.20
N ARG A 95 9.06 11.03 2.62
CA ARG A 95 9.32 11.35 4.03
C ARG A 95 8.02 11.68 4.74
N LEU A 96 7.25 12.63 4.20
CA LEU A 96 5.99 13.08 4.79
C LEU A 96 4.96 11.93 4.87
N ARG A 97 4.87 11.09 3.84
CA ARG A 97 4.00 9.92 3.86
C ARG A 97 4.33 8.95 5.00
N ILE A 98 5.62 8.69 5.22
CA ILE A 98 6.07 7.82 6.32
C ILE A 98 5.73 8.44 7.67
N GLU A 99 5.94 9.74 7.83
CA GLU A 99 5.63 10.48 9.05
C GLU A 99 4.13 10.46 9.33
N THR A 100 3.31 10.70 8.32
CA THR A 100 1.84 10.60 8.42
C THR A 100 1.40 9.21 8.87
N PHE A 101 1.95 8.13 8.28
CA PHE A 101 1.64 6.78 8.73
C PHE A 101 2.05 6.53 10.19
N LYS A 102 3.19 7.05 10.63
CA LYS A 102 3.63 6.91 12.04
C LYS A 102 2.69 7.60 13.02
N ASN A 103 2.06 8.70 12.61
CA ASN A 103 1.13 9.45 13.44
C ASN A 103 -0.26 8.80 13.50
N ILE A 104 -0.67 8.12 12.43
CA ILE A 104 -2.02 7.52 12.30
C ILE A 104 -2.04 6.09 12.85
N VAL A 105 -1.02 5.28 12.54
CA VAL A 105 -1.02 3.84 12.83
C VAL A 105 -0.56 3.59 14.26
N PRO A 106 -1.42 3.02 15.13
CA PRO A 106 -1.03 2.67 16.49
C PRO A 106 0.12 1.64 16.51
N THR A 107 0.91 1.65 17.55
CA THR A 107 2.02 0.70 17.73
C THR A 107 1.58 -0.75 17.85
N SER A 108 0.31 -0.98 18.23
CA SER A 108 -0.33 -2.30 18.31
C SER A 108 -0.88 -2.81 16.98
N ALA A 109 -0.95 -1.94 15.95
CA ALA A 109 -1.46 -2.27 14.64
C ALA A 109 -0.33 -2.39 13.60
N HIS A 110 -0.65 -2.92 12.42
CA HIS A 110 0.29 -3.05 11.31
C HIS A 110 -0.13 -2.17 10.14
N LEU A 111 0.86 -1.54 9.49
CA LEU A 111 0.67 -0.89 8.20
C LEU A 111 0.87 -1.91 7.07
N VAL A 112 -0.13 -2.05 6.23
CA VAL A 112 -0.08 -2.94 5.06
C VAL A 112 0.06 -2.12 3.79
N LEU A 113 1.03 -2.46 2.94
CA LEU A 113 1.31 -1.76 1.70
C LEU A 113 1.24 -2.73 0.51
N ALA A 114 0.70 -2.27 -0.60
CA ALA A 114 0.46 -3.05 -1.81
C ALA A 114 1.70 -3.17 -2.72
N HIS A 115 2.91 -3.12 -2.18
CA HIS A 115 4.11 -3.35 -2.98
C HIS A 115 4.12 -4.79 -3.50
N HIS A 116 4.42 -4.94 -4.79
CA HIS A 116 4.41 -6.20 -5.50
C HIS A 116 5.80 -6.59 -6.03
N LEU A 117 5.92 -7.70 -6.75
CA LEU A 117 7.20 -8.20 -7.26
C LEU A 117 7.92 -7.20 -8.17
N GLY A 118 7.17 -6.47 -9.02
CA GLY A 118 7.71 -5.42 -9.88
C GLY A 118 8.42 -4.31 -9.10
N ASP A 119 7.80 -3.80 -8.02
CA ASP A 119 8.42 -2.76 -7.16
C ASP A 119 9.71 -3.25 -6.51
N ARG A 120 9.74 -4.55 -6.18
CA ARG A 120 10.94 -5.19 -5.63
C ARG A 120 12.08 -5.20 -6.64
N VAL A 121 11.79 -5.59 -7.89
CA VAL A 121 12.77 -5.62 -8.98
C VAL A 121 13.27 -4.20 -9.30
N GLU A 122 12.36 -3.23 -9.43
CA GLU A 122 12.70 -1.84 -9.68
C GLU A 122 13.61 -1.27 -8.59
N THR A 123 13.28 -1.49 -7.33
CA THR A 123 14.10 -1.06 -6.20
C THR A 123 15.47 -1.73 -6.21
N LEU A 124 15.55 -3.01 -6.56
CA LEU A 124 16.81 -3.74 -6.67
C LEU A 124 17.71 -3.13 -7.75
N LEU A 125 17.16 -2.93 -8.95
CA LEU A 125 17.89 -2.33 -10.08
C LEU A 125 18.36 -0.92 -9.76
N TYR A 126 17.50 -0.09 -9.20
CA TYR A 126 17.85 1.27 -8.78
C TYR A 126 19.04 1.31 -7.80
N ARG A 127 19.08 0.38 -6.84
CA ARG A 127 20.17 0.26 -5.88
C ARG A 127 21.45 -0.26 -6.52
N LEU A 128 21.36 -1.23 -7.43
CA LEU A 128 22.51 -1.74 -8.18
C LEU A 128 23.18 -0.62 -8.98
N PHE A 129 22.39 0.16 -9.71
CA PHE A 129 22.93 1.29 -10.51
C PHE A 129 23.54 2.41 -9.66
N ARG A 130 23.13 2.53 -8.39
CA ARG A 130 23.75 3.47 -7.44
C ARG A 130 24.97 2.91 -6.70
N GLY A 131 25.43 1.72 -7.04
CA GLY A 131 26.62 1.12 -6.42
C GLY A 131 26.39 0.68 -4.96
N THR A 132 25.16 0.37 -4.59
CA THR A 132 24.86 -0.11 -3.23
C THR A 132 25.49 -1.49 -3.01
N GLY A 133 26.28 -1.65 -1.96
CA GLY A 133 26.89 -2.94 -1.60
C GLY A 133 25.86 -4.02 -1.25
N ILE A 134 26.30 -5.29 -1.18
CA ILE A 134 25.45 -6.50 -0.98
C ILE A 134 24.46 -6.36 0.20
N LYS A 135 24.86 -5.73 1.29
CA LYS A 135 24.00 -5.47 2.45
C LYS A 135 22.79 -4.57 2.12
N GLY A 136 22.92 -3.67 1.15
CA GLY A 136 21.83 -2.80 0.71
C GLY A 136 20.84 -3.48 -0.24
N LEU A 137 21.20 -4.60 -0.86
CA LEU A 137 20.34 -5.33 -1.80
C LEU A 137 19.28 -6.18 -1.08
N SER A 138 19.49 -6.55 0.19
CA SER A 138 18.62 -7.46 0.96
C SER A 138 17.34 -6.82 1.54
N THR A 139 17.01 -5.57 1.22
CA THR A 139 16.12 -4.73 2.02
C THR A 139 14.64 -4.70 1.62
N PHE A 140 14.21 -5.50 0.65
CA PHE A 140 12.79 -5.52 0.26
C PHE A 140 12.15 -6.85 0.66
N SER A 141 11.89 -6.99 1.96
CA SER A 141 11.19 -8.15 2.53
C SER A 141 9.69 -7.92 2.63
N ASP A 142 8.94 -9.01 2.81
CA ASP A 142 7.50 -9.01 3.10
C ASP A 142 7.16 -8.26 4.40
N GLN A 143 8.11 -8.21 5.34
CA GLN A 143 7.99 -7.46 6.58
C GLN A 143 9.14 -6.47 6.73
N ALA A 144 8.84 -5.32 7.36
CA ALA A 144 9.84 -4.32 7.73
C ALA A 144 9.41 -3.59 9.01
N LYS A 145 10.39 -3.06 9.73
CA LYS A 145 10.16 -2.19 10.88
C LYS A 145 10.79 -0.83 10.61
N LEU A 146 10.01 0.24 10.78
CA LEU A 146 10.47 1.61 10.60
C LEU A 146 10.17 2.43 11.86
N GLY A 147 11.10 2.42 12.82
CA GLY A 147 10.86 2.89 14.18
C GLY A 147 9.85 1.98 14.87
N THR A 148 8.74 2.56 15.33
CA THR A 148 7.62 1.81 15.96
C THR A 148 6.67 1.17 14.96
N LEU A 149 6.70 1.59 13.68
CA LEU A 149 5.79 1.16 12.65
C LEU A 149 6.19 -0.22 12.10
N LYS A 150 5.32 -1.20 12.25
CA LYS A 150 5.45 -2.51 11.59
C LYS A 150 4.78 -2.43 10.21
N ILE A 151 5.54 -2.76 9.17
CA ILE A 151 5.08 -2.70 7.77
C ILE A 151 5.03 -4.10 7.20
N ILE A 152 3.92 -4.44 6.54
CA ILE A 152 3.68 -5.73 5.91
C ILE A 152 3.38 -5.51 4.42
N ARG A 153 3.87 -6.41 3.56
CA ARG A 153 3.69 -6.38 2.10
C ARG A 153 3.24 -7.74 1.58
N PRO A 154 1.95 -8.06 1.67
CA PRO A 154 1.45 -9.38 1.31
C PRO A 154 1.65 -9.71 -0.18
N PHE A 155 1.68 -8.68 -1.05
CA PHE A 155 1.82 -8.83 -2.50
C PHE A 155 3.25 -8.86 -3.01
N ILE A 156 4.27 -8.90 -2.13
CA ILE A 156 5.68 -8.79 -2.51
C ILE A 156 6.17 -9.88 -3.48
N LYS A 157 5.46 -11.01 -3.54
CA LYS A 157 5.73 -12.14 -4.45
C LYS A 157 4.74 -12.24 -5.61
N ILE A 158 3.78 -11.31 -5.69
CA ILE A 158 2.72 -11.31 -6.70
C ILE A 158 3.17 -10.49 -7.91
N GLU A 159 2.90 -10.96 -9.11
CA GLU A 159 3.15 -10.23 -10.34
C GLU A 159 2.04 -9.20 -10.61
N LYS A 160 2.38 -8.13 -11.30
CA LYS A 160 1.42 -7.08 -11.70
C LYS A 160 0.25 -7.63 -12.53
N SER A 161 0.55 -8.57 -13.43
CA SER A 161 -0.44 -9.28 -14.25
C SER A 161 -1.48 -10.01 -13.41
N GLU A 162 -1.07 -10.66 -12.32
CA GLU A 162 -1.96 -11.38 -11.42
C GLU A 162 -2.89 -10.41 -10.67
N ILE A 163 -2.38 -9.23 -10.27
CA ILE A 163 -3.18 -8.17 -9.64
C ILE A 163 -4.24 -7.64 -10.60
N LEU A 164 -3.86 -7.39 -11.87
CA LEU A 164 -4.81 -6.90 -12.89
C LEU A 164 -5.88 -7.96 -13.22
N ASN A 165 -5.53 -9.24 -13.28
CA ASN A 165 -6.48 -10.32 -13.47
C ASN A 165 -7.47 -10.40 -12.31
N TYR A 166 -6.99 -10.26 -11.06
CA TYR A 166 -7.84 -10.20 -9.88
C TYR A 166 -8.85 -9.04 -9.95
N LEU A 167 -8.40 -7.84 -10.32
CA LEU A 167 -9.28 -6.68 -10.46
C LEU A 167 -10.35 -6.89 -11.52
N ASN A 168 -10.00 -7.49 -12.64
CA ASN A 168 -10.94 -7.81 -13.72
C ASN A 168 -11.96 -8.88 -13.30
N GLU A 169 -11.53 -9.93 -12.60
CA GLU A 169 -12.41 -11.01 -12.11
C GLU A 169 -13.50 -10.46 -11.17
N TYR A 170 -13.12 -9.51 -10.30
CA TYR A 170 -14.03 -8.91 -9.32
C TYR A 170 -14.70 -7.62 -9.82
N ASN A 171 -14.52 -7.25 -11.09
CA ASN A 171 -15.08 -6.02 -11.68
C ASN A 171 -14.80 -4.76 -10.85
N LEU A 172 -13.58 -4.66 -10.26
CA LEU A 172 -13.21 -3.53 -9.43
C LEU A 172 -12.90 -2.33 -10.31
N SER A 173 -13.74 -1.28 -10.18
CA SER A 173 -13.57 -0.04 -10.92
C SER A 173 -12.29 0.68 -10.50
N LEU A 174 -11.45 0.99 -11.48
CA LEU A 174 -10.24 1.79 -11.30
C LEU A 174 -10.46 3.18 -11.86
N ILE A 175 -9.94 4.20 -11.16
CA ILE A 175 -9.72 5.46 -11.85
C ILE A 175 -8.54 5.24 -12.81
N HIS A 176 -8.79 5.38 -14.11
CA HIS A 176 -7.71 5.46 -15.08
C HIS A 176 -6.89 6.73 -14.81
N ILE A 177 -5.67 6.52 -14.39
CA ILE A 177 -4.66 7.58 -14.22
C ILE A 177 -4.21 8.06 -15.60
#